data_99149f3c73f8d0915c8d3426e7a37530
#
_entry.id   99149f3c73f8d0915c8d3426e7a37530
#
_cell.length_a   1.000
_cell.length_b   1.000
_cell.length_c   1.000
_cell.angle_alpha   90.00
_cell.angle_beta   90.00
_cell.angle_gamma   90.00
#
_symmetry.space_group_name_H-M   'P 1'
#
loop_
_entity.id
_entity.type
_entity.pdbx_description
1 polymer ?
#
loop_
_entity_poly.entity_id
_entity_poly.type
_entity_poly.pdbx_seq_one_letter_code
_entity_poly.pdbx_strand_id
1 'polypeptide(L)'
;MEQMKMMLVDDEERFLSTTQKLLSRKGYDVLTASSGTDALDILRTHNIHVVILDVKMPGMDGIETLNAIKRNYPLVEVIMLTGHGTIDSAVEGLKAGATDYLTKPTDVQDLIEKAEEAFSKRQVLEDKIRVAQSRAIGKSAREILRETGGQR
;
A
#
# COMPACT_ATOMS: atom_id res chain seq x y z
N MET A 1 16.19 -8.06 5.64
CA MET A 1 14.74 -7.76 5.78
C MET A 1 14.46 -6.35 5.33
N GLU A 2 13.52 -6.18 4.45
CA GLU A 2 13.09 -4.88 3.99
C GLU A 2 12.29 -4.19 5.09
N GLN A 3 12.63 -2.94 5.41
CA GLN A 3 11.89 -2.15 6.38
C GLN A 3 10.63 -1.59 5.74
N MET A 4 9.50 -1.68 6.44
CA MET A 4 8.23 -1.13 5.98
C MET A 4 8.28 0.38 5.89
N LYS A 5 7.93 0.92 4.71
CA LYS A 5 7.75 2.35 4.50
C LYS A 5 6.27 2.66 4.38
N MET A 6 5.79 3.56 5.22
CA MET A 6 4.40 3.98 5.26
C MET A 6 4.23 5.40 4.76
N MET A 7 3.05 5.69 4.26
CA MET A 7 2.62 7.06 3.98
C MET A 7 1.25 7.28 4.60
N LEU A 8 1.11 8.39 5.34
CA LEU A 8 -0.17 8.85 5.87
C LEU A 8 -0.73 9.93 4.95
N VAL A 9 -1.96 9.79 4.53
CA VAL A 9 -2.62 10.75 3.64
C VAL A 9 -3.89 11.25 4.31
N ASP A 10 -3.90 12.53 4.67
CA ASP A 10 -5.01 13.16 5.39
C ASP A 10 -4.91 14.67 5.20
N ASP A 11 -6.03 15.37 5.14
CA ASP A 11 -6.03 16.83 5.03
C ASP A 11 -5.86 17.53 6.39
N GLU A 12 -5.97 16.80 7.49
CA GLU A 12 -5.75 17.34 8.83
C GLU A 12 -4.26 17.32 9.18
N GLU A 13 -3.58 18.43 9.03
CA GLU A 13 -2.13 18.54 9.27
C GLU A 13 -1.75 18.16 10.71
N ARG A 14 -2.60 18.49 11.69
CA ARG A 14 -2.36 18.13 13.08
C ARG A 14 -2.35 16.60 13.28
N PHE A 15 -3.27 15.90 12.65
CA PHE A 15 -3.32 14.44 12.68
C PHE A 15 -2.06 13.85 12.05
N LEU A 16 -1.66 14.34 10.88
CA LEU A 16 -0.44 13.88 10.20
C LEU A 16 0.80 14.07 11.07
N SER A 17 0.98 15.28 11.61
CA SER A 17 2.15 15.61 12.41
C SER A 17 2.23 14.76 13.68
N THR A 18 1.13 14.67 14.41
CA THR A 18 1.06 13.92 15.68
C THR A 18 1.30 12.43 15.44
N THR A 19 0.62 11.86 14.46
CA THR A 19 0.72 10.43 14.16
C THR A 19 2.09 10.07 13.61
N GLN A 20 2.66 10.90 12.73
CA GLN A 20 4.01 10.69 12.21
C GLN A 20 5.04 10.67 13.34
N LYS A 21 4.96 11.59 14.29
CA LYS A 21 5.88 11.65 15.42
C LYS A 21 5.78 10.38 16.28
N LEU A 22 4.57 9.93 16.57
CA LEU A 22 4.36 8.72 17.37
C LEU A 22 4.91 7.48 16.67
N LEU A 23 4.67 7.34 15.37
CA LEU A 23 5.17 6.22 14.59
C LEU A 23 6.69 6.26 14.45
N SER A 24 7.26 7.45 14.21
CA SER A 24 8.71 7.62 14.09
C SER A 24 9.44 7.27 15.39
N ARG A 25 8.87 7.61 16.54
CA ARG A 25 9.42 7.24 17.85
C ARG A 25 9.44 5.74 18.07
N LYS A 26 8.52 5.01 17.44
CA LYS A 26 8.46 3.55 17.48
C LYS A 26 9.36 2.89 16.43
N GLY A 27 10.10 3.68 15.66
CA GLY A 27 11.07 3.18 14.68
C GLY A 27 10.52 2.98 13.27
N TYR A 28 9.31 3.45 12.98
CA TYR A 28 8.73 3.34 11.64
C TYR A 28 9.15 4.49 10.75
N ASP A 29 9.35 4.19 9.48
CA ASP A 29 9.66 5.16 8.43
C ASP A 29 8.34 5.62 7.80
N VAL A 30 7.97 6.87 8.04
CA VAL A 30 6.65 7.41 7.68
C VAL A 30 6.77 8.74 6.96
N LEU A 31 6.21 8.80 5.76
CA LEU A 31 6.02 10.04 5.02
C LEU A 31 4.56 10.48 5.16
N THR A 32 4.32 11.77 4.97
CA THR A 32 2.97 12.34 5.04
C THR A 32 2.62 13.06 3.74
N ALA A 33 1.35 13.04 3.39
CA ALA A 33 0.79 13.79 2.28
C ALA A 33 -0.52 14.41 2.74
N SER A 34 -0.76 15.67 2.37
CA SER A 34 -1.96 16.40 2.80
C SER A 34 -3.10 16.33 1.78
N SER A 35 -2.89 15.65 0.66
CA SER A 35 -3.90 15.47 -0.39
C SER A 35 -3.61 14.22 -1.21
N GLY A 36 -4.59 13.78 -1.99
CA GLY A 36 -4.42 12.69 -2.92
C GLY A 36 -3.38 12.98 -4.00
N THR A 37 -3.36 14.22 -4.49
CA THR A 37 -2.37 14.65 -5.48
C THR A 37 -0.95 14.56 -4.93
N ASP A 38 -0.73 15.06 -3.71
CA ASP A 38 0.58 14.96 -3.05
C ASP A 38 0.98 13.51 -2.83
N ALA A 39 0.04 12.66 -2.45
CA ALA A 39 0.29 11.23 -2.26
C ALA A 39 0.78 10.58 -3.55
N LEU A 40 0.14 10.86 -4.68
CA LEU A 40 0.55 10.32 -5.98
C LEU A 40 1.92 10.84 -6.40
N ASP A 41 2.23 12.10 -6.10
CA ASP A 41 3.56 12.67 -6.36
C ASP A 41 4.65 11.95 -5.57
N ILE A 42 4.40 11.66 -4.31
CA ILE A 42 5.35 10.92 -3.45
C ILE A 42 5.55 9.50 -3.97
N LEU A 43 4.50 8.83 -4.40
CA LEU A 43 4.57 7.46 -4.92
C LEU A 43 5.41 7.36 -6.20
N ARG A 44 5.54 8.43 -6.98
CA ARG A 44 6.40 8.43 -8.18
C ARG A 44 7.88 8.32 -7.85
N THR A 45 8.30 8.82 -6.71
CA THR A 45 9.72 8.94 -6.35
C THR A 45 10.15 8.12 -5.13
N HIS A 46 9.20 7.56 -4.40
CA HIS A 46 9.46 6.81 -3.17
C HIS A 46 8.81 5.43 -3.25
N ASN A 47 9.53 4.43 -2.77
CA ASN A 47 9.00 3.07 -2.69
C ASN A 47 8.20 2.90 -1.39
N ILE A 48 6.91 3.15 -1.45
CA ILE A 48 6.00 3.04 -0.31
C ILE A 48 5.34 1.66 -0.34
N HIS A 49 5.28 0.99 0.79
CA HIS A 49 4.67 -0.34 0.92
C HIS A 49 3.20 -0.26 1.34
N VAL A 50 2.90 0.61 2.31
CA VAL A 50 1.57 0.74 2.90
C VAL A 50 1.17 2.20 2.94
N VAL A 51 -0.02 2.50 2.45
CA VAL A 51 -0.63 3.84 2.50
C VAL A 51 -1.82 3.79 3.43
N ILE A 52 -1.88 4.72 4.36
CA ILE A 52 -3.04 4.92 5.24
C ILE A 52 -3.73 6.19 4.74
N LEU A 53 -4.94 6.03 4.22
CA LEU A 53 -5.61 7.01 3.38
C LEU A 53 -6.94 7.43 3.99
N ASP A 54 -7.08 8.72 4.30
CA ASP A 54 -8.36 9.30 4.70
C ASP A 54 -9.34 9.25 3.53
N VAL A 55 -10.57 8.82 3.81
CA VAL A 55 -11.62 8.72 2.79
C VAL A 55 -12.14 10.08 2.37
N LYS A 56 -12.24 11.01 3.32
CA LYS A 56 -12.80 12.35 3.08
C LYS A 56 -11.71 13.40 3.00
N MET A 57 -11.37 13.80 1.79
CA MET A 57 -10.45 14.92 1.55
C MET A 57 -11.05 15.84 0.49
N PRO A 58 -10.85 17.17 0.60
CA PRO A 58 -11.26 18.09 -0.45
C PRO A 58 -10.43 17.87 -1.73
N GLY A 59 -11.02 18.14 -2.88
CA GLY A 59 -10.39 17.93 -4.18
C GLY A 59 -10.47 16.45 -4.60
N MET A 60 -9.34 15.85 -4.89
CA MET A 60 -9.28 14.40 -5.17
C MET A 60 -9.59 13.65 -3.87
N ASP A 61 -10.73 12.99 -3.79
CA ASP A 61 -11.17 12.29 -2.58
C ASP A 61 -10.40 10.97 -2.36
N GLY A 62 -10.67 10.35 -1.21
CA GLY A 62 -9.98 9.12 -0.83
C GLY A 62 -10.21 7.97 -1.80
N ILE A 63 -11.42 7.82 -2.32
CA ILE A 63 -11.76 6.74 -3.27
C ILE A 63 -11.08 6.97 -4.62
N GLU A 64 -11.07 8.19 -5.12
CA GLU A 64 -10.35 8.53 -6.36
C GLU A 64 -8.85 8.28 -6.21
N THR A 65 -8.31 8.68 -5.07
CA THR A 65 -6.89 8.44 -4.75
C THR A 65 -6.58 6.94 -4.68
N LEU A 66 -7.44 6.17 -4.01
CA LEU A 66 -7.30 4.71 -3.94
C LEU A 66 -7.29 4.08 -5.33
N ASN A 67 -8.23 4.48 -6.18
CA ASN A 67 -8.31 3.97 -7.55
C ASN A 67 -7.03 4.28 -8.34
N ALA A 68 -6.50 5.49 -8.22
CA ALA A 68 -5.28 5.91 -8.88
C ALA A 68 -4.06 5.12 -8.37
N ILE A 69 -3.96 4.90 -7.06
CA ILE A 69 -2.89 4.12 -6.46
C ILE A 69 -2.94 2.67 -6.96
N LYS A 70 -4.09 2.03 -6.91
CA LYS A 70 -4.22 0.62 -7.31
C LYS A 70 -4.00 0.43 -8.80
N ARG A 71 -4.34 1.42 -9.63
CA ARG A 71 -4.11 1.37 -11.07
C ARG A 71 -2.61 1.46 -11.41
N ASN A 72 -1.90 2.36 -10.78
CA ASN A 72 -0.50 2.67 -11.10
C ASN A 72 0.51 1.92 -10.23
N TYR A 73 0.12 1.54 -9.02
CA TYR A 73 0.99 0.89 -8.03
C TYR A 73 0.25 -0.30 -7.39
N PRO A 74 -0.04 -1.37 -8.15
CA PRO A 74 -0.93 -2.44 -7.68
C PRO A 74 -0.41 -3.20 -6.46
N LEU A 75 0.89 -3.16 -6.17
CA LEU A 75 1.46 -3.84 -5.00
C LEU A 75 1.40 -2.99 -3.73
N VAL A 76 1.08 -1.70 -3.84
CA VAL A 76 0.91 -0.85 -2.66
C VAL A 76 -0.36 -1.25 -1.94
N GLU A 77 -0.23 -1.58 -0.66
CA GLU A 77 -1.37 -1.91 0.19
C GLU A 77 -1.97 -0.62 0.76
N VAL A 78 -3.28 -0.52 0.71
CA VAL A 78 -3.99 0.69 1.16
C VAL A 78 -4.95 0.35 2.29
N ILE A 79 -4.81 1.06 3.41
CA ILE A 79 -5.74 0.99 4.54
C ILE A 79 -6.53 2.30 4.56
N MET A 80 -7.85 2.19 4.52
CA MET A 80 -8.72 3.36 4.55
C MET A 80 -8.97 3.83 5.97
N LEU A 81 -8.88 5.13 6.22
CA LEU A 81 -9.36 5.75 7.45
C LEU A 81 -10.74 6.34 7.19
N THR A 82 -11.73 5.88 7.91
CA THR A 82 -13.11 6.33 7.74
C THR A 82 -13.58 7.10 8.95
N GLY A 83 -14.38 8.14 8.73
CA GLY A 83 -15.06 8.85 9.81
C GLY A 83 -16.28 8.09 10.32
N HIS A 84 -17.03 8.73 11.22
CA HIS A 84 -18.20 8.10 11.84
C HIS A 84 -19.25 7.64 10.82
N GLY A 85 -19.70 6.41 10.96
CA GLY A 85 -20.95 5.91 10.36
C GLY A 85 -20.90 5.58 8.89
N THR A 86 -19.72 5.49 8.26
CA THR A 86 -19.64 5.24 6.82
C THR A 86 -19.22 3.80 6.50
N ILE A 87 -20.07 2.85 6.88
CA ILE A 87 -19.92 1.44 6.44
C ILE A 87 -19.90 1.39 4.91
N ASP A 88 -20.73 2.20 4.26
CA ASP A 88 -20.80 2.28 2.79
C ASP A 88 -19.46 2.68 2.17
N SER A 89 -18.77 3.66 2.75
CA SER A 89 -17.44 4.09 2.28
C SER A 89 -16.39 3.00 2.47
N ALA A 90 -16.45 2.28 3.59
CA ALA A 90 -15.55 1.15 3.85
C ALA A 90 -15.77 0.03 2.83
N VAL A 91 -17.03 -0.32 2.55
CA VAL A 91 -17.38 -1.34 1.56
C VAL A 91 -16.92 -0.92 0.17
N GLU A 92 -17.17 0.33 -0.21
CA GLU A 92 -16.74 0.88 -1.50
C GLU A 92 -15.22 0.81 -1.64
N GLY A 93 -14.48 1.20 -0.60
CA GLY A 93 -13.02 1.14 -0.59
C GLY A 93 -12.49 -0.28 -0.73
N LEU A 94 -13.06 -1.23 0.00
CA LEU A 94 -12.65 -2.63 -0.09
C LEU A 94 -12.94 -3.21 -1.48
N LYS A 95 -14.06 -2.87 -2.09
CA LYS A 95 -14.38 -3.26 -3.46
C LYS A 95 -13.43 -2.64 -4.48
N ALA A 96 -12.94 -1.44 -4.21
CA ALA A 96 -11.97 -0.74 -5.08
C ALA A 96 -10.53 -1.23 -4.88
N GLY A 97 -10.29 -2.16 -3.97
CA GLY A 97 -8.99 -2.79 -3.77
C GLY A 97 -8.24 -2.38 -2.50
N ALA A 98 -8.88 -1.66 -1.57
CA ALA A 98 -8.25 -1.41 -0.28
C ALA A 98 -8.08 -2.72 0.48
N THR A 99 -6.97 -2.84 1.21
CA THR A 99 -6.64 -4.03 1.98
C THR A 99 -7.52 -4.17 3.21
N ASP A 100 -7.79 -3.05 3.87
CA ASP A 100 -8.55 -3.00 5.11
C ASP A 100 -9.00 -1.56 5.39
N TYR A 101 -9.70 -1.36 6.50
CA TYR A 101 -10.11 -0.04 6.94
C TYR A 101 -10.00 0.09 8.45
N LEU A 102 -9.90 1.34 8.92
CA LEU A 102 -9.96 1.71 10.33
C LEU A 102 -10.91 2.89 10.47
N THR A 103 -11.61 2.96 11.59
CA THR A 103 -12.49 4.10 11.89
C THR A 103 -11.78 5.11 12.78
N LYS A 104 -11.94 6.41 12.46
CA LYS A 104 -11.46 7.48 13.34
C LYS A 104 -12.43 7.69 14.51
N PRO A 105 -11.95 8.00 15.71
CA PRO A 105 -10.55 8.06 16.11
C PRO A 105 -9.92 6.67 16.21
N THR A 106 -8.67 6.53 15.80
CA THR A 106 -7.95 5.25 15.88
C THR A 106 -6.75 5.39 16.81
N ASP A 107 -6.46 4.32 17.52
CA ASP A 107 -5.26 4.18 18.35
C ASP A 107 -4.08 3.91 17.41
N VAL A 108 -2.92 4.48 17.73
CA VAL A 108 -1.69 4.25 16.98
C VAL A 108 -1.33 2.76 16.93
N GLN A 109 -1.58 2.03 18.01
CA GLN A 109 -1.30 0.58 18.05
C GLN A 109 -2.17 -0.19 17.05
N ASP A 110 -3.45 0.15 16.93
CA ASP A 110 -4.34 -0.47 15.95
C ASP A 110 -3.89 -0.16 14.51
N LEU A 111 -3.45 1.07 14.28
CA LEU A 111 -2.91 1.49 12.99
C LEU A 111 -1.66 0.69 12.63
N ILE A 112 -0.74 0.51 13.58
CA ILE A 112 0.48 -0.28 13.40
C ILE A 112 0.14 -1.73 13.07
N GLU A 113 -0.77 -2.34 13.81
CA GLU A 113 -1.18 -3.73 13.58
C GLU A 113 -1.73 -3.94 12.18
N LYS A 114 -2.60 -3.04 11.73
CA LYS A 114 -3.16 -3.10 10.37
C LYS A 114 -2.09 -2.89 9.30
N ALA A 115 -1.18 -1.95 9.53
CA ALA A 115 -0.09 -1.67 8.60
C ALA A 115 0.86 -2.88 8.48
N GLU A 116 1.20 -3.51 9.59
CA GLU A 116 2.07 -4.70 9.59
C GLU A 116 1.40 -5.90 8.92
N GLU A 117 0.11 -6.11 9.15
CA GLU A 117 -0.65 -7.15 8.46
C GLU A 117 -0.63 -6.92 6.94
N ALA A 118 -0.86 -5.69 6.50
CA ALA A 118 -0.85 -5.32 5.08
C ALA A 118 0.54 -5.52 4.48
N PHE A 119 1.58 -5.12 5.20
CA PHE A 119 2.96 -5.30 4.75
C PHE A 119 3.32 -6.78 4.58
N SER A 120 2.93 -7.62 5.51
CA SER A 120 3.15 -9.08 5.43
C SER A 120 2.43 -9.67 4.22
N LYS A 121 1.21 -9.23 3.96
CA LYS A 121 0.43 -9.65 2.80
C LYS A 121 1.14 -9.29 1.49
N ARG A 122 1.67 -8.06 1.41
CA ARG A 122 2.45 -7.61 0.25
C ARG A 122 3.69 -8.47 0.04
N GLN A 123 4.44 -8.77 1.11
CA GLN A 123 5.66 -9.59 1.01
C GLN A 123 5.35 -10.99 0.49
N VAL A 124 4.27 -11.62 0.96
CA VAL A 124 3.85 -12.92 0.46
C VAL A 124 3.54 -12.86 -1.03
N LEU A 125 2.85 -11.82 -1.48
CA LEU A 125 2.53 -11.63 -2.90
C LEU A 125 3.79 -11.40 -3.74
N GLU A 126 4.72 -10.56 -3.27
CA GLU A 126 6.00 -10.33 -3.94
C GLU A 126 6.81 -11.62 -4.08
N ASP A 127 6.85 -12.44 -3.03
CA ASP A 127 7.54 -13.73 -3.06
C ASP A 127 6.92 -14.69 -4.08
N LYS A 128 5.60 -14.74 -4.15
CA LYS A 128 4.89 -15.56 -5.15
C LYS A 128 5.20 -15.12 -6.57
N ILE A 129 5.25 -13.81 -6.82
CA ILE A 129 5.60 -13.25 -8.13
C ILE A 129 7.04 -13.62 -8.49
N ARG A 130 7.96 -13.46 -7.54
CA ARG A 130 9.38 -13.78 -7.75
C ARG A 130 9.57 -15.26 -8.08
N VAL A 131 8.92 -16.15 -7.34
CA VAL A 131 8.98 -17.60 -7.58
C VAL A 131 8.40 -17.94 -8.96
N ALA A 132 7.26 -17.35 -9.32
CA ALA A 132 6.64 -17.57 -10.62
C ALA A 132 7.55 -17.10 -11.77
N GLN A 133 8.20 -15.94 -11.63
CA GLN A 133 9.15 -15.42 -12.61
C GLN A 133 10.39 -16.33 -12.73
N SER A 134 10.93 -16.78 -11.61
CA SER A 134 12.04 -17.74 -11.59
C SER A 134 11.71 -19.04 -12.32
N ARG A 135 10.52 -19.59 -12.08
CA ARG A 135 10.05 -20.80 -12.75
C ARG A 135 9.88 -20.60 -14.24
N ALA A 136 9.34 -19.46 -14.66
CA ALA A 136 9.16 -19.13 -16.07
C ALA A 136 10.51 -19.00 -16.78
N ILE A 137 11.49 -18.34 -16.17
CA ILE A 137 12.84 -18.21 -16.71
C ILE A 137 13.50 -19.59 -16.80
N GLY A 138 13.41 -20.41 -15.77
CA GLY A 138 13.97 -21.75 -15.76
C GLY A 138 13.37 -22.65 -16.83
N LYS A 139 12.05 -22.56 -17.03
CA LYS A 139 11.36 -23.31 -18.07
C LYS A 139 11.81 -22.89 -19.47
N SER A 140 11.92 -21.59 -19.73
CA SER A 140 12.38 -21.05 -21.01
C SER A 140 13.81 -21.48 -21.31
N ALA A 141 14.71 -21.47 -20.32
CA ALA A 141 16.08 -21.92 -20.47
C ALA A 141 16.14 -23.43 -20.82
N ARG A 142 15.31 -24.24 -20.17
CA ARG A 142 15.25 -25.68 -20.47
C ARG A 142 14.73 -25.94 -21.88
N GLU A 143 13.76 -25.20 -22.34
CA GLU A 143 13.22 -25.30 -23.70
C GLU A 143 14.30 -24.95 -24.74
N ILE A 144 15.05 -23.88 -24.53
CA ILE A 144 16.15 -23.48 -25.42
C ILE A 144 17.22 -24.58 -25.46
N LEU A 145 17.59 -25.15 -24.30
CA LEU A 145 18.58 -26.26 -24.24
C LEU A 145 18.09 -27.51 -24.96
N ARG A 146 16.80 -27.82 -24.91
CA ARG A 146 16.22 -28.96 -25.63
C ARG A 146 16.29 -28.76 -27.14
N GLU A 147 15.98 -27.56 -27.62
CA GLU A 147 16.04 -27.22 -29.06
C GLU A 147 17.46 -27.32 -29.57
N THR A 148 18.44 -26.80 -28.84
CA THR A 148 19.84 -26.86 -29.24
C THR A 148 20.41 -28.27 -29.11
N GLY A 149 19.96 -29.09 -28.15
CA GLY A 149 20.36 -30.46 -27.97
C GLY A 149 19.78 -31.44 -29.01
N GLY A 150 18.67 -31.08 -29.65
CA GLY A 150 17.98 -31.89 -30.63
C GLY A 150 18.55 -31.82 -32.04
N GLN A 151 19.56 -30.98 -32.28
CA GLN A 151 20.17 -30.76 -33.57
C GLN A 151 21.46 -31.56 -33.79
N ARG A 152 21.75 -32.51 -32.96
CA ARG A 152 22.89 -33.40 -33.13
C ARG A 152 22.54 -34.64 -33.95
#